data_b36f35675d85311ec55121cd6821e0bc
#
_entry.id   b36f35675d85311ec55121cd6821e0bc
#
_cell.length_a   1.000
_cell.length_b   1.000
_cell.length_c   1.000
_cell.angle_alpha   90.00
_cell.angle_beta   90.00
_cell.angle_gamma   90.00
#
_symmetry.space_group_name_H-M   'P 1'
#
loop_
_entity.id
_entity.type
_entity.pdbx_description
1 polymer ?
#
loop_
_entity_poly.entity_id
_entity_poly.type
_entity_poly.pdbx_seq_one_letter_code
_entity_poly.pdbx_strand_id
1 'polypeptide(L)'
;GDVYKRQEKSYTNKHSTEFSGFDLEFSYITSYKDVMKMEEELLTAGLQAVKDNYGDQIKEMFGQEVIVPTTPFPVVKLADLYKGLEEEFGYTVDESEKGDLTTEAERLSYEWVKKHYGHEFLFITDYSAEKRAFYHMRDENGVPQGYDLIWRGVEITTGAQREHRYE
;
A
#
# COMPACT_ATOMS: atom_id res chain seq x y z
N GLY A 1 7.41 -7.68 -15.98
CA GLY A 1 7.15 -8.13 -14.63
C GLY A 1 7.98 -9.38 -14.29
N ASP A 2 8.26 -9.56 -13.04
CA ASP A 2 9.02 -10.71 -12.54
C ASP A 2 8.38 -11.25 -11.26
N VAL A 3 8.48 -12.55 -11.03
CA VAL A 3 8.09 -13.24 -9.81
C VAL A 3 9.32 -13.91 -9.24
N TYR A 4 9.70 -13.55 -8.04
CA TYR A 4 10.92 -14.06 -7.42
C TYR A 4 10.69 -14.45 -5.96
N LYS A 5 11.58 -15.32 -5.48
CA LYS A 5 11.65 -15.73 -4.08
C LYS A 5 12.84 -15.03 -3.43
N ARG A 6 12.59 -14.33 -2.32
CA ARG A 6 13.61 -13.65 -1.54
C ARG A 6 13.72 -14.26 -0.15
N GLN A 7 14.94 -14.29 0.37
CA GLN A 7 15.24 -14.65 1.76
C GLN A 7 15.83 -13.44 2.48
N GLU A 8 15.32 -13.17 3.67
CA GLU A 8 15.83 -12.12 4.55
C GLU A 8 16.23 -12.70 5.90
N LYS A 9 17.22 -12.08 6.56
CA LYS A 9 17.73 -12.54 7.85
C LYS A 9 16.83 -12.16 9.03
N SER A 10 15.93 -11.21 8.85
CA SER A 10 15.00 -10.74 9.87
C SER A 10 13.67 -11.50 9.81
N TYR A 11 13.10 -11.74 10.98
CA TYR A 11 11.77 -12.34 11.14
C TYR A 11 10.95 -11.48 12.10
N THR A 12 9.72 -11.18 11.74
CA THR A 12 8.76 -10.50 12.59
C THR A 12 7.40 -11.16 12.47
N ASN A 13 6.44 -10.77 13.30
CA ASN A 13 5.06 -11.29 13.22
C ASN A 13 4.37 -10.97 11.88
N LYS A 14 4.86 -9.99 11.14
CA LYS A 14 4.33 -9.57 9.84
C LYS A 14 5.20 -10.04 8.66
N HIS A 15 6.45 -10.39 8.88
CA HIS A 15 7.43 -10.68 7.83
C HIS A 15 8.08 -12.02 8.06
N SER A 16 7.91 -12.95 7.14
CA SER A 16 8.63 -14.21 7.13
C SER A 16 10.05 -14.02 6.58
N THR A 17 10.95 -14.94 6.94
CA THR A 17 12.32 -14.96 6.40
C THR A 17 12.36 -15.29 4.91
N GLU A 18 11.29 -15.82 4.36
CA GLU A 18 11.16 -16.22 2.96
C GLU A 18 9.80 -15.78 2.44
N PHE A 19 9.78 -15.11 1.30
CA PHE A 19 8.56 -14.67 0.64
C PHE A 19 8.74 -14.64 -0.89
N SER A 20 7.62 -14.70 -1.61
CA SER A 20 7.60 -14.48 -3.05
C SER A 20 7.20 -13.04 -3.34
N GLY A 21 8.02 -12.34 -4.11
CA GLY A 21 7.73 -11.01 -4.60
C GLY A 21 7.21 -11.06 -6.04
N PHE A 22 6.34 -10.10 -6.36
CA PHE A 22 5.88 -9.85 -7.72
C PHE A 22 6.24 -8.42 -8.08
N ASP A 23 7.15 -8.24 -9.05
CA ASP A 23 7.58 -6.94 -9.55
C ASP A 23 6.96 -6.67 -10.92
N LEU A 24 6.45 -5.45 -11.09
CA LEU A 24 5.90 -4.98 -12.34
C LEU A 24 6.48 -3.60 -12.67
N GLU A 25 7.08 -3.49 -13.85
CA GLU A 25 7.55 -2.22 -14.41
C GLU A 25 6.91 -2.01 -15.78
N PHE A 26 6.43 -0.81 -16.04
CA PHE A 26 5.88 -0.43 -17.34
C PHE A 26 6.19 1.04 -17.66
N SER A 27 6.16 1.36 -18.92
CA SER A 27 6.44 2.68 -19.47
C SER A 27 5.18 3.33 -20.05
N TYR A 28 5.35 4.52 -20.61
CA TYR A 28 4.27 5.33 -21.19
C TYR A 28 3.21 5.79 -20.19
N ILE A 29 3.60 5.93 -18.92
CA ILE A 29 2.77 6.53 -17.89
C ILE A 29 2.90 8.05 -17.88
N THR A 30 1.85 8.73 -17.45
CA THR A 30 1.86 10.18 -17.24
C THR A 30 2.08 10.54 -15.77
N SER A 31 1.74 9.62 -14.87
CA SER A 31 1.84 9.82 -13.43
C SER A 31 1.93 8.46 -12.71
N TYR A 32 2.47 8.45 -11.50
CA TYR A 32 2.41 7.28 -10.61
C TYR A 32 0.97 6.80 -10.34
N LYS A 33 -0.03 7.66 -10.55
CA LYS A 33 -1.45 7.29 -10.45
C LYS A 33 -1.87 6.25 -11.51
N ASP A 34 -1.18 6.21 -12.64
CA ASP A 34 -1.41 5.16 -13.65
C ASP A 34 -0.96 3.80 -13.12
N VAL A 35 0.10 3.78 -12.29
CA VAL A 35 0.57 2.58 -11.61
C VAL A 35 -0.44 2.12 -10.57
N MET A 36 -0.95 3.05 -9.74
CA MET A 36 -2.00 2.74 -8.74
C MET A 36 -3.23 2.13 -9.40
N LYS A 37 -3.68 2.69 -10.52
CA LYS A 37 -4.83 2.17 -11.26
C LYS A 37 -4.60 0.75 -11.79
N MET A 38 -3.42 0.48 -12.35
CA MET A 38 -3.05 -0.85 -12.81
C MET A 38 -3.07 -1.85 -11.66
N GLU A 39 -2.57 -1.44 -10.51
CA GLU A 39 -2.54 -2.28 -9.31
C GLU A 39 -3.95 -2.56 -8.77
N GLU A 40 -4.84 -1.57 -8.76
CA GLU A 40 -6.25 -1.79 -8.43
C GLU A 40 -6.90 -2.85 -9.32
N GLU A 41 -6.70 -2.76 -10.63
CA GLU A 41 -7.23 -3.70 -11.61
C GLU A 41 -6.66 -5.11 -11.40
N LEU A 42 -5.35 -5.20 -11.17
CA LEU A 42 -4.66 -6.47 -10.92
C LEU A 42 -5.18 -7.16 -9.65
N LEU A 43 -5.25 -6.43 -8.54
CA LEU A 43 -5.71 -6.97 -7.25
C LEU A 43 -7.19 -7.33 -7.28
N THR A 44 -8.01 -6.51 -7.91
CA THR A 44 -9.45 -6.81 -8.07
C THR A 44 -9.67 -8.08 -8.88
N ALA A 45 -8.98 -8.22 -10.01
CA ALA A 45 -9.05 -9.41 -10.85
C ALA A 45 -8.49 -10.65 -10.11
N GLY A 46 -7.37 -10.50 -9.40
CA GLY A 46 -6.77 -11.57 -8.62
C GLY A 46 -7.69 -12.08 -7.50
N LEU A 47 -8.27 -11.17 -6.72
CA LEU A 47 -9.20 -11.52 -5.65
C LEU A 47 -10.52 -12.10 -6.19
N GLN A 48 -10.99 -11.63 -7.34
CA GLN A 48 -12.13 -12.25 -8.03
C GLN A 48 -11.82 -13.71 -8.41
N ALA A 49 -10.66 -13.96 -9.00
CA ALA A 49 -10.24 -15.30 -9.36
C ALA A 49 -10.10 -16.23 -8.13
N VAL A 50 -9.54 -15.71 -7.04
CA VAL A 50 -9.45 -16.45 -5.77
C VAL A 50 -10.84 -16.78 -5.22
N LYS A 51 -11.75 -15.80 -5.23
CA LYS A 51 -13.13 -16.00 -4.78
C LYS A 51 -13.85 -17.07 -5.60
N ASP A 52 -13.74 -17.00 -6.92
CA ASP A 52 -14.45 -17.91 -7.83
C ASP A 52 -13.92 -19.34 -7.74
N ASN A 53 -12.63 -19.52 -7.50
CA ASN A 53 -12.01 -20.84 -7.49
C ASN A 53 -11.90 -21.47 -6.08
N TYR A 54 -11.74 -20.65 -5.03
CA TYR A 54 -11.38 -21.11 -3.70
C TYR A 54 -12.21 -20.48 -2.57
N GLY A 55 -13.17 -19.59 -2.89
CA GLY A 55 -13.93 -18.83 -1.89
C GLY A 55 -14.62 -19.71 -0.85
N ASP A 56 -15.28 -20.77 -1.27
CA ASP A 56 -15.96 -21.73 -0.37
C ASP A 56 -14.97 -22.49 0.51
N GLN A 57 -13.85 -22.93 -0.05
CA GLN A 57 -12.81 -23.63 0.69
C GLN A 57 -12.16 -22.72 1.73
N ILE A 58 -11.89 -21.46 1.39
CA ILE A 58 -11.32 -20.47 2.32
C ILE A 58 -12.30 -20.21 3.46
N LYS A 59 -13.59 -20.10 3.16
CA LYS A 59 -14.62 -19.91 4.16
C LYS A 59 -14.74 -21.13 5.09
N GLU A 60 -14.72 -22.34 4.55
CA GLU A 60 -14.80 -23.58 5.32
C GLU A 60 -13.56 -23.78 6.21
N MET A 61 -12.34 -23.56 5.67
CA MET A 61 -11.09 -23.83 6.39
C MET A 61 -10.72 -22.75 7.39
N PHE A 62 -11.00 -21.47 7.08
CA PHE A 62 -10.51 -20.33 7.85
C PHE A 62 -11.63 -19.46 8.44
N GLY A 63 -12.89 -19.71 8.10
CA GLY A 63 -14.01 -18.88 8.53
C GLY A 63 -13.97 -17.44 7.93
N GLN A 64 -13.22 -17.22 6.85
CA GLN A 64 -13.03 -15.93 6.22
C GLN A 64 -13.69 -15.90 4.85
N GLU A 65 -14.31 -14.76 4.53
CA GLU A 65 -14.84 -14.52 3.17
C GLU A 65 -13.82 -13.75 2.33
N VAL A 66 -13.67 -14.15 1.08
CA VAL A 66 -12.91 -13.39 0.10
C VAL A 66 -13.75 -12.23 -0.37
N ILE A 67 -13.33 -11.03 -0.01
CA ILE A 67 -13.99 -9.77 -0.40
C ILE A 67 -13.28 -9.22 -1.64
N VAL A 68 -14.02 -9.12 -2.73
CA VAL A 68 -13.53 -8.43 -3.94
C VAL A 68 -13.70 -6.93 -3.72
N PRO A 69 -12.63 -6.14 -3.79
CA PRO A 69 -12.70 -4.72 -3.51
C PRO A 69 -13.47 -3.96 -4.59
N THR A 70 -14.13 -2.89 -4.20
CA THR A 70 -14.71 -1.92 -5.12
C THR A 70 -13.63 -0.93 -5.58
N THR A 71 -13.73 -0.46 -6.82
CA THR A 71 -12.82 0.55 -7.36
C THR A 71 -13.55 1.90 -7.53
N PRO A 72 -12.86 3.05 -7.40
CA PRO A 72 -11.45 3.20 -7.05
C PRO A 72 -11.16 2.89 -5.57
N PHE A 73 -9.92 2.49 -5.27
CA PHE A 73 -9.48 2.32 -3.88
C PHE A 73 -9.34 3.69 -3.21
N PRO A 74 -9.60 3.79 -1.89
CA PRO A 74 -9.34 5.02 -1.14
C PRO A 74 -7.89 5.44 -1.21
N VAL A 75 -7.65 6.76 -1.30
CA VAL A 75 -6.33 7.38 -1.32
C VAL A 75 -6.28 8.45 -0.25
N VAL A 76 -5.23 8.48 0.54
CA VAL A 76 -4.99 9.51 1.55
C VAL A 76 -3.53 9.97 1.54
N LYS A 77 -3.28 11.23 1.82
CA LYS A 77 -1.93 11.72 2.10
C LYS A 77 -1.50 11.30 3.50
N LEU A 78 -0.23 10.98 3.67
CA LEU A 78 0.31 10.55 4.97
C LEU A 78 -0.01 11.52 6.10
N ALA A 79 0.13 12.83 5.86
CA ALA A 79 -0.18 13.86 6.86
C ALA A 79 -1.67 13.89 7.25
N ASP A 80 -2.57 13.71 6.29
CA ASP A 80 -4.01 13.67 6.53
C ASP A 80 -4.41 12.39 7.28
N LEU A 81 -3.77 11.27 6.97
CA LEU A 81 -3.97 10.03 7.71
C LEU A 81 -3.57 10.21 9.18
N TYR A 82 -2.38 10.75 9.47
CA TYR A 82 -1.93 10.99 10.84
C TYR A 82 -2.86 11.90 11.61
N LYS A 83 -3.37 12.95 10.96
CA LYS A 83 -4.37 13.83 11.55
C LYS A 83 -5.66 13.07 11.90
N GLY A 84 -6.15 12.23 11.00
CA GLY A 84 -7.32 11.39 11.24
C GLY A 84 -7.11 10.36 12.37
N LEU A 85 -5.91 9.77 12.46
CA LEU A 85 -5.57 8.84 13.52
C LEU A 85 -5.45 9.53 14.89
N GLU A 86 -4.95 10.77 14.95
CA GLU A 86 -4.89 11.55 16.15
C GLU A 86 -6.31 11.93 16.64
N GLU A 87 -7.15 12.44 15.75
CA GLU A 87 -8.52 12.85 16.07
C GLU A 87 -9.41 11.69 16.55
N GLU A 88 -9.26 10.49 15.95
CA GLU A 88 -10.16 9.38 16.23
C GLU A 88 -9.66 8.36 17.24
N PHE A 89 -8.34 8.15 17.29
CA PHE A 89 -7.72 7.14 18.15
C PHE A 89 -6.77 7.74 19.19
N GLY A 90 -6.56 9.07 19.18
CA GLY A 90 -5.59 9.73 20.06
C GLY A 90 -4.15 9.34 19.76
N TYR A 91 -3.89 8.81 18.54
CA TYR A 91 -2.56 8.38 18.15
C TYR A 91 -1.75 9.58 17.63
N THR A 92 -0.68 9.90 18.34
CA THR A 92 0.31 10.91 17.93
C THR A 92 1.60 10.24 17.51
N VAL A 93 2.19 10.69 16.42
CA VAL A 93 3.46 10.22 15.91
C VAL A 93 4.58 11.19 16.26
N ASP A 94 5.77 10.67 16.59
CA ASP A 94 6.94 11.51 16.86
C ASP A 94 7.35 12.28 15.61
N GLU A 95 7.86 13.51 15.79
CA GLU A 95 8.28 14.39 14.69
C GLU A 95 9.28 13.72 13.73
N SER A 96 10.18 12.89 14.27
CA SER A 96 11.18 12.15 13.49
C SER A 96 10.60 11.04 12.61
N GLU A 97 9.37 10.61 12.90
CA GLU A 97 8.67 9.52 12.20
C GLU A 97 7.53 10.02 11.31
N LYS A 98 7.15 11.29 11.38
CA LYS A 98 6.04 11.88 10.59
C LYS A 98 6.19 11.73 9.07
N GLY A 99 7.41 11.52 8.58
CA GLY A 99 7.69 11.36 7.16
C GLY A 99 7.49 9.95 6.61
N ASP A 100 7.16 8.99 7.48
CA ASP A 100 6.98 7.58 7.13
C ASP A 100 5.78 6.99 7.87
N LEU A 101 5.36 5.77 7.50
CA LEU A 101 4.26 5.08 8.16
C LEU A 101 4.79 4.16 9.26
N THR A 102 4.44 4.47 10.52
CA THR A 102 4.81 3.59 11.64
C THR A 102 3.96 2.32 11.65
N THR A 103 4.48 1.26 12.26
CA THR A 103 3.75 -0.01 12.39
C THR A 103 2.39 0.13 13.09
N GLU A 104 2.29 1.02 14.08
CA GLU A 104 1.01 1.26 14.75
C GLU A 104 0.06 2.07 13.86
N ALA A 105 0.56 3.08 13.14
CA ALA A 105 -0.26 3.83 12.18
C ALA A 105 -0.75 2.93 11.04
N GLU A 106 0.08 2.00 10.57
CA GLU A 106 -0.29 0.98 9.59
C GLU A 106 -1.46 0.11 10.11
N ARG A 107 -1.38 -0.35 11.35
CA ARG A 107 -2.45 -1.11 11.99
C ARG A 107 -3.75 -0.29 12.13
N LEU A 108 -3.64 0.94 12.63
CA LEU A 108 -4.79 1.81 12.86
C LEU A 108 -5.42 2.30 11.55
N SER A 109 -4.65 2.39 10.46
CA SER A 109 -5.15 2.78 9.15
C SER A 109 -6.25 1.84 8.64
N TYR A 110 -6.22 0.56 9.02
CA TYR A 110 -7.27 -0.39 8.66
C TYR A 110 -8.62 -0.04 9.32
N GLU A 111 -8.61 0.23 10.61
CA GLU A 111 -9.83 0.64 11.32
C GLU A 111 -10.37 1.96 10.77
N TRP A 112 -9.46 2.88 10.46
CA TRP A 112 -9.80 4.19 9.89
C TRP A 112 -10.44 4.05 8.49
N VAL A 113 -9.81 3.32 7.57
CA VAL A 113 -10.34 3.15 6.21
C VAL A 113 -11.65 2.39 6.21
N LYS A 114 -11.80 1.39 7.06
CA LYS A 114 -13.03 0.62 7.21
C LYS A 114 -14.19 1.51 7.67
N LYS A 115 -13.94 2.39 8.63
CA LYS A 115 -14.94 3.31 9.16
C LYS A 115 -15.35 4.37 8.14
N HIS A 116 -14.39 4.96 7.42
CA HIS A 116 -14.65 6.09 6.51
C HIS A 116 -15.08 5.68 5.11
N TYR A 117 -14.61 4.54 4.62
CA TYR A 117 -14.82 4.10 3.24
C TYR A 117 -15.46 2.72 3.13
N GLY A 118 -15.59 1.97 4.23
CA GLY A 118 -16.07 0.58 4.18
C GLY A 118 -15.15 -0.32 3.34
N HIS A 119 -13.86 0.00 3.27
CA HIS A 119 -12.89 -0.61 2.38
C HIS A 119 -11.76 -1.28 3.17
N GLU A 120 -11.11 -2.28 2.57
CA GLU A 120 -9.97 -2.98 3.21
C GLU A 120 -8.61 -2.50 2.72
N PHE A 121 -8.58 -1.82 1.56
CA PHE A 121 -7.37 -1.27 0.95
C PHE A 121 -7.30 0.22 1.15
N LEU A 122 -6.08 0.75 1.27
CA LEU A 122 -5.79 2.18 1.37
C LEU A 122 -4.47 2.48 0.69
N PHE A 123 -4.50 3.35 -0.32
CA PHE A 123 -3.29 3.96 -0.85
C PHE A 123 -2.87 5.15 0.03
N ILE A 124 -1.61 5.20 0.37
CA ILE A 124 -1.01 6.31 1.12
C ILE A 124 0.05 6.98 0.25
N THR A 125 -0.02 8.30 0.13
CA THR A 125 0.85 9.12 -0.71
C THR A 125 1.53 10.23 0.08
N ASP A 126 2.34 11.04 -0.58
CA ASP A 126 2.97 12.24 -0.04
C ASP A 126 3.87 11.93 1.19
N TYR A 127 4.70 10.90 1.08
CA TYR A 127 5.75 10.60 2.04
C TYR A 127 6.86 11.63 2.02
N SER A 128 7.64 11.74 3.10
CA SER A 128 8.82 12.59 3.12
C SER A 128 9.86 12.16 2.09
N ALA A 129 10.48 13.15 1.44
CA ALA A 129 11.53 12.91 0.44
C ALA A 129 12.74 12.16 1.01
N GLU A 130 13.03 12.34 2.30
CA GLU A 130 14.14 11.68 3.01
C GLU A 130 13.90 10.19 3.24
N LYS A 131 12.63 9.78 3.25
CA LYS A 131 12.22 8.39 3.49
C LYS A 131 12.01 7.59 2.21
N ARG A 132 12.19 8.22 1.05
CA ARG A 132 12.00 7.56 -0.26
C ARG A 132 13.30 7.53 -1.05
N ALA A 133 13.45 6.46 -1.85
CA ALA A 133 14.64 6.24 -2.66
C ALA A 133 14.91 7.44 -3.59
N PHE A 134 16.19 7.73 -3.83
CA PHE A 134 16.61 8.86 -4.64
C PHE A 134 16.09 8.82 -6.09
N TYR A 135 15.84 7.63 -6.61
CA TYR A 135 15.36 7.41 -7.97
C TYR A 135 13.83 7.59 -8.13
N HIS A 136 13.11 7.83 -7.05
CA HIS A 136 11.71 8.25 -7.15
C HIS A 136 11.66 9.67 -7.70
N MET A 137 10.87 9.90 -8.76
CA MET A 137 10.64 11.23 -9.27
C MET A 137 10.10 12.13 -8.17
N ARG A 138 10.53 13.40 -8.17
CA ARG A 138 9.98 14.45 -7.30
C ARG A 138 9.17 15.42 -8.16
N ASP A 139 8.07 15.92 -7.61
CA ASP A 139 7.36 17.04 -8.24
C ASP A 139 8.11 18.37 -8.03
N GLU A 140 7.52 19.47 -8.49
CA GLU A 140 8.08 20.82 -8.35
C GLU A 140 8.26 21.30 -6.91
N ASN A 141 7.54 20.68 -5.96
CA ASN A 141 7.62 20.94 -4.51
C ASN A 141 8.53 19.95 -3.78
N GLY A 142 9.20 19.07 -4.51
CA GLY A 142 10.09 18.04 -3.93
C GLY A 142 9.36 16.83 -3.37
N VAL A 143 8.05 16.68 -3.60
CA VAL A 143 7.25 15.56 -3.09
C VAL A 143 7.50 14.32 -3.95
N PRO A 144 7.87 13.17 -3.33
CA PRO A 144 8.07 11.92 -4.06
C PRO A 144 6.78 11.46 -4.75
N GLN A 145 6.89 11.11 -6.01
CA GLN A 145 5.79 10.64 -6.82
C GLN A 145 5.65 9.12 -6.66
N GLY A 146 5.15 8.71 -5.49
CA GLY A 146 5.01 7.32 -5.11
C GLY A 146 3.96 7.12 -4.01
N TYR A 147 3.74 5.86 -3.69
CA TYR A 147 2.72 5.42 -2.74
C TYR A 147 3.10 4.11 -2.08
N ASP A 148 2.45 3.82 -0.96
CA ASP A 148 2.33 2.47 -0.43
C ASP A 148 0.86 2.05 -0.46
N LEU A 149 0.62 0.77 -0.66
CA LEU A 149 -0.71 0.17 -0.55
C LEU A 149 -0.80 -0.70 0.69
N ILE A 150 -1.73 -0.36 1.56
CA ILE A 150 -2.03 -1.09 2.77
C ILE A 150 -3.28 -1.94 2.56
N TRP A 151 -3.23 -3.21 2.91
CA TRP A 151 -4.37 -4.10 2.95
C TRP A 151 -4.54 -4.69 4.35
N ARG A 152 -5.69 -4.44 4.97
CA ARG A 152 -6.01 -4.89 6.34
C ARG A 152 -4.93 -4.54 7.37
N GLY A 153 -4.32 -3.35 7.24
CA GLY A 153 -3.30 -2.85 8.15
C GLY A 153 -1.90 -3.46 7.94
N VAL A 154 -1.64 -3.98 6.74
CA VAL A 154 -0.32 -4.49 6.34
C VAL A 154 0.05 -3.89 4.98
N GLU A 155 1.24 -3.31 4.88
CA GLU A 155 1.79 -2.89 3.60
C GLU A 155 2.02 -4.11 2.71
N ILE A 156 1.39 -4.13 1.56
CA ILE A 156 1.51 -5.24 0.59
C ILE A 156 2.30 -4.86 -0.65
N THR A 157 2.31 -3.59 -1.01
CA THR A 157 3.11 -3.08 -2.12
C THR A 157 3.59 -1.66 -1.87
N THR A 158 4.64 -1.29 -2.58
CA THR A 158 5.10 0.07 -2.75
C THR A 158 5.31 0.33 -4.24
N GLY A 159 4.94 1.50 -4.71
CA GLY A 159 5.07 1.88 -6.11
C GLY A 159 5.47 3.32 -6.30
N ALA A 160 6.11 3.63 -7.42
CA ALA A 160 6.52 4.99 -7.74
C ALA A 160 6.75 5.19 -9.23
N GLN A 161 6.71 6.44 -9.65
CA GLN A 161 7.28 6.87 -10.91
C GLN A 161 8.78 7.11 -10.75
N ARG A 162 9.60 6.48 -11.58
CA ARG A 162 11.04 6.71 -11.56
C ARG A 162 11.39 8.06 -12.16
N GLU A 163 12.44 8.70 -11.63
CA GLU A 163 13.03 9.90 -12.22
C GLU A 163 13.56 9.59 -13.63
N HIS A 164 13.08 10.34 -14.60
CA HIS A 164 13.43 10.16 -16.02
C HIS A 164 13.90 11.46 -16.68
N ARG A 165 13.84 12.59 -15.95
CA ARG A 165 14.30 13.87 -16.45
C ARG A 165 15.83 13.89 -16.43
N TYR A 166 16.41 14.30 -17.55
CA TYR A 166 17.85 14.51 -17.67
C TYR A 166 18.14 15.98 -17.34
N GLU A 167 18.78 16.23 -16.21
CA GLU A 167 19.34 17.52 -15.84
C GLU A 167 20.81 17.35 -15.42
#